data_c9cdee078e7a118899d6a01bb6a0ec2b
#
_entry.id   c9cdee078e7a118899d6a01bb6a0ec2b
#
_cell.length_a   1.000
_cell.length_b   1.000
_cell.length_c   1.000
_cell.angle_alpha   90.00
_cell.angle_beta   90.00
_cell.angle_gamma   90.00
#
_symmetry.space_group_name_H-M   'P 1'
#
loop_
_entity.id
_entity.type
_entity.pdbx_description
1 polymer ?
#
loop_
_entity_poly.entity_id
_entity_poly.type
_entity_poly.pdbx_seq_one_letter_code
_entity_poly.pdbx_strand_id
1 'polypeptide(L)'
;MTFNPAGIELDRRQGLSRQLYQALRMRVLDGRLASGTRLPASRDLAAALEISRNSVVRAYDQLYAEGFIEGRVGDGTYVAQLPQATLPAKKLSTKVSTGFSTGLPTALSTNWHDLPVDSSSKVTHRDALTRVEKNHLPMPPSGPPRAFRVGVPAFDLFPFEVWAKLNAAFWRKPDFQQLCYGDPAGDARLRGMIAAYLRSSRGMQCTAEQIVITSGAQQGISLCAQLLVEPGDGVAIENPGYRAAGHAFAVAGARLHGVSVDSEGINCSELTGLDDCRLTYVTPSHQYPTGVVMSLARRLELLAWAERTQGWIVEDDYDGEYRYSGAPLAPLAALDRHGRVLYVGTFGKVAFPALRLGYLVLPPGLVQAFAQRRAVDVRHSEVSTQAVMAEFMAAGHFQRHIRRMRRAALSRRNALLNGWPADIPGIGKLPTVAAGLHMTVRVDSVARERELIELAGSVDVEVNGLSSYWLPESATPMDQRAGLVLGFAAVPEKAIEVALQRLRAVWRAG
;
A
#
# COMPACT_ATOMS: atom_id res chain seq x y z
N MET A 1 -29.29 -15.02 15.87
CA MET A 1 -29.62 -15.65 14.57
C MET A 1 -28.74 -16.87 14.38
N THR A 2 -29.27 -17.97 13.88
CA THR A 2 -28.51 -19.20 13.61
C THR A 2 -27.88 -19.14 12.23
N PHE A 3 -26.61 -19.52 12.12
CA PHE A 3 -25.89 -19.59 10.85
C PHE A 3 -26.55 -20.61 9.91
N ASN A 4 -26.82 -20.21 8.67
CA ASN A 4 -27.31 -21.10 7.63
C ASN A 4 -26.26 -21.30 6.54
N PRO A 5 -25.71 -22.52 6.33
CA PRO A 5 -24.74 -22.81 5.28
C PRO A 5 -25.34 -22.85 3.87
N ALA A 6 -26.66 -22.88 3.75
CA ALA A 6 -27.34 -22.93 2.45
C ALA A 6 -26.92 -21.76 1.54
N GLY A 7 -26.68 -22.06 0.27
CA GLY A 7 -26.21 -21.11 -0.73
C GLY A 7 -24.71 -20.76 -0.65
N ILE A 8 -23.89 -21.58 0.02
CA ILE A 8 -22.43 -21.58 -0.16
C ILE A 8 -22.11 -22.68 -1.20
N GLU A 9 -21.97 -22.26 -2.44
CA GLU A 9 -21.52 -23.15 -3.52
C GLU A 9 -20.01 -23.08 -3.64
N LEU A 10 -19.35 -24.25 -3.64
CA LEU A 10 -17.90 -24.36 -3.69
C LEU A 10 -17.48 -25.24 -4.88
N ASP A 11 -16.66 -24.70 -5.78
CA ASP A 11 -16.06 -25.48 -6.86
C ASP A 11 -14.93 -26.35 -6.28
N ARG A 12 -15.13 -27.66 -6.29
CA ARG A 12 -14.16 -28.65 -5.75
C ARG A 12 -12.84 -28.71 -6.54
N ARG A 13 -12.77 -28.11 -7.73
CA ARG A 13 -11.56 -28.04 -8.58
C ARG A 13 -10.63 -26.89 -8.20
N GLN A 14 -11.07 -26.01 -7.33
CA GLN A 14 -10.31 -24.82 -6.89
C GLN A 14 -10.09 -24.83 -5.37
N GLY A 15 -9.25 -23.96 -4.86
CA GLY A 15 -8.90 -23.88 -3.42
C GLY A 15 -10.12 -23.63 -2.53
N LEU A 16 -10.71 -24.66 -1.95
CA LEU A 16 -11.93 -24.64 -1.15
C LEU A 16 -11.88 -23.68 0.07
N SER A 17 -10.73 -23.65 0.75
CA SER A 17 -10.51 -22.74 1.89
C SER A 17 -10.71 -21.29 1.52
N ARG A 18 -10.21 -20.89 0.36
CA ARG A 18 -10.31 -19.53 -0.16
C ARG A 18 -11.74 -19.17 -0.58
N GLN A 19 -12.41 -20.08 -1.25
CA GLN A 19 -13.79 -19.87 -1.67
C GLN A 19 -14.72 -19.73 -0.45
N LEU A 20 -14.53 -20.60 0.56
CA LEU A 20 -15.28 -20.51 1.82
C LEU A 20 -15.03 -19.19 2.53
N TYR A 21 -13.76 -18.78 2.65
CA TYR A 21 -13.40 -17.48 3.21
C TYR A 21 -14.13 -16.33 2.47
N GLN A 22 -14.07 -16.31 1.14
CA GLN A 22 -14.73 -15.27 0.34
C GLN A 22 -16.25 -15.26 0.53
N ALA A 23 -16.87 -16.44 0.53
CA ALA A 23 -18.31 -16.57 0.74
C ALA A 23 -18.77 -16.06 2.12
N LEU A 24 -18.05 -16.41 3.18
CA LEU A 24 -18.34 -15.94 4.54
C LEU A 24 -18.09 -14.44 4.68
N ARG A 25 -16.97 -13.96 4.18
CA ARG A 25 -16.62 -12.54 4.16
C ARG A 25 -17.71 -11.70 3.48
N MET A 26 -18.15 -12.10 2.29
CA MET A 26 -19.21 -11.39 1.58
C MET A 26 -20.52 -11.37 2.38
N ARG A 27 -20.88 -12.49 3.03
CA ARG A 27 -22.09 -12.55 3.85
C ARG A 27 -22.03 -11.66 5.10
N VAL A 28 -20.84 -11.45 5.67
CA VAL A 28 -20.65 -10.48 6.75
C VAL A 28 -20.77 -9.06 6.22
N LEU A 29 -20.11 -8.74 5.11
CA LEU A 29 -20.12 -7.40 4.53
C LEU A 29 -21.50 -6.98 3.99
N ASP A 30 -22.32 -7.91 3.47
CA ASP A 30 -23.66 -7.61 2.97
C ASP A 30 -24.77 -7.78 4.03
N GLY A 31 -24.36 -7.98 5.29
CA GLY A 31 -25.27 -8.07 6.44
C GLY A 31 -26.06 -9.38 6.54
N ARG A 32 -25.90 -10.33 5.61
CA ARG A 32 -26.53 -11.66 5.71
C ARG A 32 -26.02 -12.47 6.90
N LEU A 33 -24.81 -12.17 7.38
CA LEU A 33 -24.28 -12.60 8.66
C LEU A 33 -24.11 -11.38 9.54
N ALA A 34 -25.10 -11.13 10.40
CA ALA A 34 -25.09 -9.98 11.30
C ALA A 34 -23.99 -10.10 12.37
N SER A 35 -23.48 -8.96 12.84
CA SER A 35 -22.55 -8.90 13.98
C SER A 35 -23.11 -9.66 15.19
N GLY A 36 -22.26 -10.40 15.89
CA GLY A 36 -22.63 -11.27 17.00
C GLY A 36 -23.28 -12.61 16.60
N THR A 37 -23.43 -12.91 15.30
CA THR A 37 -23.89 -14.23 14.86
C THR A 37 -22.85 -15.28 15.20
N ARG A 38 -23.26 -16.35 15.91
CA ARG A 38 -22.39 -17.49 16.21
C ARG A 38 -22.17 -18.32 14.95
N LEU A 39 -20.91 -18.59 14.60
CA LEU A 39 -20.54 -19.48 13.52
C LEU A 39 -20.46 -20.94 14.03
N PRO A 40 -20.75 -21.93 13.15
CA PRO A 40 -20.60 -23.35 13.50
C PRO A 40 -19.15 -23.68 13.89
N ALA A 41 -18.97 -24.71 14.71
CA ALA A 41 -17.65 -25.26 14.92
C ALA A 41 -17.05 -25.76 13.59
N SER A 42 -15.71 -25.70 13.46
CA SER A 42 -15.05 -26.08 12.21
C SER A 42 -15.35 -27.51 11.73
N ARG A 43 -15.68 -28.41 12.65
CA ARG A 43 -16.10 -29.79 12.34
C ARG A 43 -17.50 -29.81 11.72
N ASP A 44 -18.43 -29.08 12.33
CA ASP A 44 -19.83 -29.05 11.90
C ASP A 44 -20.01 -28.38 10.55
N LEU A 45 -19.27 -27.26 10.31
CA LEU A 45 -19.30 -26.59 9.02
C LEU A 45 -18.63 -27.44 7.92
N ALA A 46 -17.55 -28.16 8.26
CA ALA A 46 -16.89 -29.07 7.34
C ALA A 46 -17.84 -30.20 6.89
N ALA A 47 -18.57 -30.78 7.84
CA ALA A 47 -19.57 -31.81 7.56
C ALA A 47 -20.74 -31.26 6.72
N ALA A 48 -21.25 -30.08 7.06
CA ALA A 48 -22.38 -29.46 6.34
C ALA A 48 -22.05 -29.05 4.89
N LEU A 49 -20.79 -28.75 4.59
CA LEU A 49 -20.32 -28.37 3.25
C LEU A 49 -19.58 -29.52 2.52
N GLU A 50 -19.45 -30.67 3.16
CA GLU A 50 -18.71 -31.85 2.64
C GLU A 50 -17.28 -31.52 2.19
N ILE A 51 -16.56 -30.74 3.00
CA ILE A 51 -15.17 -30.35 2.75
C ILE A 51 -14.25 -30.75 3.93
N SER A 52 -12.94 -30.65 3.74
CA SER A 52 -12.00 -30.97 4.80
C SER A 52 -12.11 -29.95 5.95
N ARG A 53 -12.00 -30.43 7.21
CA ARG A 53 -11.90 -29.56 8.39
C ARG A 53 -10.78 -28.54 8.27
N ASN A 54 -9.64 -28.92 7.68
CA ASN A 54 -8.51 -28.02 7.48
C ASN A 54 -8.86 -26.85 6.54
N SER A 55 -9.75 -27.06 5.55
CA SER A 55 -10.23 -25.99 4.68
C SER A 55 -11.04 -24.97 5.45
N VAL A 56 -11.89 -25.42 6.39
CA VAL A 56 -12.69 -24.53 7.26
C VAL A 56 -11.79 -23.80 8.25
N VAL A 57 -10.85 -24.50 8.90
CA VAL A 57 -9.90 -23.87 9.85
C VAL A 57 -9.13 -22.75 9.17
N ARG A 58 -8.57 -22.99 7.98
CA ARG A 58 -7.85 -21.95 7.22
C ARG A 58 -8.73 -20.77 6.83
N ALA A 59 -9.99 -21.01 6.49
CA ALA A 59 -10.93 -19.92 6.18
C ALA A 59 -11.27 -19.10 7.44
N TYR A 60 -11.46 -19.76 8.57
CA TYR A 60 -11.70 -19.09 9.85
C TYR A 60 -10.48 -18.34 10.34
N ASP A 61 -9.28 -18.91 10.25
CA ASP A 61 -8.02 -18.24 10.60
C ASP A 61 -7.84 -16.96 9.79
N GLN A 62 -8.21 -16.99 8.50
CA GLN A 62 -8.19 -15.81 7.64
C GLN A 62 -9.20 -14.74 8.10
N LEU A 63 -10.45 -15.13 8.33
CA LEU A 63 -11.49 -14.22 8.81
C LEU A 63 -11.14 -13.62 10.18
N TYR A 64 -10.53 -14.42 11.05
CA TYR A 64 -10.07 -13.98 12.36
C TYR A 64 -8.91 -12.96 12.24
N ALA A 65 -7.92 -13.26 11.39
CA ALA A 65 -6.78 -12.38 11.15
C ALA A 65 -7.18 -11.03 10.56
N GLU A 66 -8.29 -11.00 9.81
CA GLU A 66 -8.84 -9.79 9.22
C GLU A 66 -9.87 -9.08 10.11
N GLY A 67 -10.23 -9.66 11.27
CA GLY A 67 -11.16 -9.07 12.21
C GLY A 67 -12.65 -9.21 11.82
N PHE A 68 -13.00 -10.08 10.88
CA PHE A 68 -14.39 -10.39 10.55
C PHE A 68 -15.08 -11.27 11.59
N ILE A 69 -14.30 -12.08 12.31
CA ILE A 69 -14.78 -12.96 13.36
C ILE A 69 -13.90 -12.83 14.60
N GLU A 70 -14.50 -13.12 15.75
CA GLU A 70 -13.84 -13.14 17.07
C GLU A 70 -14.09 -14.48 17.79
N GLY A 71 -13.11 -14.93 18.57
CA GLY A 71 -13.26 -16.09 19.43
C GLY A 71 -13.66 -15.64 20.85
N ARG A 72 -14.66 -16.30 21.45
CA ARG A 72 -14.98 -16.14 22.86
C ARG A 72 -14.53 -17.39 23.61
N VAL A 73 -13.70 -17.19 24.62
CA VAL A 73 -13.11 -18.31 25.38
C VAL A 73 -14.20 -19.21 25.95
N GLY A 74 -14.19 -20.50 25.57
CA GLY A 74 -15.17 -21.49 26.02
C GLY A 74 -16.53 -21.45 25.34
N ASP A 75 -16.80 -20.46 24.47
CA ASP A 75 -18.16 -20.24 23.91
C ASP A 75 -18.24 -20.39 22.38
N GLY A 76 -17.16 -20.16 21.66
CA GLY A 76 -17.10 -20.38 20.21
C GLY A 76 -16.62 -19.20 19.39
N THR A 77 -16.94 -19.22 18.09
CA THR A 77 -16.55 -18.20 17.11
C THR A 77 -17.77 -17.37 16.70
N TYR A 78 -17.63 -16.06 16.69
CA TYR A 78 -18.69 -15.11 16.42
C TYR A 78 -18.30 -14.12 15.33
N VAL A 79 -19.27 -13.60 14.58
CA VAL A 79 -19.06 -12.45 13.71
C VAL A 79 -18.71 -11.24 14.58
N ALA A 80 -17.62 -10.55 14.30
CA ALA A 80 -17.17 -9.39 15.07
C ALA A 80 -18.16 -8.24 15.00
N GLN A 81 -18.14 -7.36 15.99
CA GLN A 81 -18.91 -6.11 15.95
C GLN A 81 -18.19 -5.15 14.97
N LEU A 82 -18.73 -5.07 13.75
CA LEU A 82 -18.25 -4.11 12.76
C LEU A 82 -19.07 -2.82 12.85
N PRO A 83 -18.47 -1.63 12.62
CA PRO A 83 -19.24 -0.40 12.50
C PRO A 83 -20.35 -0.60 11.48
N GLN A 84 -21.58 -0.31 11.87
CA GLN A 84 -22.72 -0.34 10.95
C GLN A 84 -22.55 0.83 9.96
N ALA A 85 -21.88 0.59 8.84
CA ALA A 85 -22.24 1.31 7.64
C ALA A 85 -23.71 0.93 7.38
N THR A 86 -24.60 1.89 7.46
CA THR A 86 -26.01 1.74 7.08
C THR A 86 -26.04 1.35 5.61
N LEU A 87 -26.01 0.04 5.37
CA LEU A 87 -26.09 -0.52 4.02
C LEU A 87 -27.56 -0.45 3.62
N PRO A 88 -27.95 0.42 2.69
CA PRO A 88 -29.24 0.23 2.06
C PRO A 88 -29.17 -1.09 1.28
N ALA A 89 -30.03 -2.02 1.65
CA ALA A 89 -30.29 -3.23 0.88
C ALA A 89 -30.86 -2.82 -0.49
N LYS A 90 -30.01 -2.47 -1.43
CA LYS A 90 -30.41 -2.20 -2.79
C LYS A 90 -29.94 -3.36 -3.67
N LYS A 91 -30.94 -4.11 -4.17
CA LYS A 91 -30.78 -5.08 -5.26
C LYS A 91 -29.87 -4.45 -6.34
N LEU A 92 -28.81 -5.15 -6.72
CA LEU A 92 -28.05 -4.85 -7.94
C LEU A 92 -29.03 -4.89 -9.12
N SER A 93 -29.59 -3.76 -9.49
CA SER A 93 -30.04 -3.57 -10.84
C SER A 93 -28.80 -3.15 -11.64
N THR A 94 -28.50 -3.89 -12.67
CA THR A 94 -27.47 -3.67 -13.68
C THR A 94 -27.75 -2.43 -14.54
N LYS A 95 -28.03 -1.31 -13.90
CA LYS A 95 -28.00 0.02 -14.51
C LYS A 95 -27.01 0.83 -13.70
N VAL A 96 -25.75 0.80 -14.14
CA VAL A 96 -24.80 1.87 -13.84
C VAL A 96 -25.45 3.12 -14.40
N SER A 97 -26.14 3.88 -13.56
CA SER A 97 -26.51 5.23 -13.92
C SER A 97 -25.18 5.99 -13.98
N THR A 98 -24.74 6.26 -15.19
CA THR A 98 -23.69 7.22 -15.52
C THR A 98 -24.15 8.61 -15.14
N GLY A 99 -24.31 8.85 -13.85
CA GLY A 99 -24.55 10.15 -13.24
C GLY A 99 -23.24 10.83 -12.87
N PHE A 100 -22.16 10.62 -13.63
CA PHE A 100 -21.05 11.54 -13.69
C PHE A 100 -21.49 12.63 -14.67
N SER A 101 -21.91 13.80 -14.17
CA SER A 101 -21.72 15.03 -14.90
C SER A 101 -20.20 15.19 -15.04
N THR A 102 -19.65 14.55 -16.08
CA THR A 102 -18.27 14.76 -16.48
C THR A 102 -18.21 16.14 -17.11
N GLY A 103 -17.87 17.12 -16.31
CA GLY A 103 -17.33 18.39 -16.84
C GLY A 103 -15.94 18.19 -17.49
N LEU A 104 -15.52 16.97 -17.71
CA LEU A 104 -14.39 16.66 -18.60
C LEU A 104 -14.91 16.79 -20.04
N PRO A 105 -14.31 17.67 -20.86
CA PRO A 105 -14.69 17.79 -22.27
C PRO A 105 -14.59 16.44 -22.93
N THR A 106 -15.69 15.96 -23.51
CA THR A 106 -15.86 14.65 -24.15
C THR A 106 -15.04 14.52 -25.44
N ALA A 107 -14.37 15.58 -25.87
CA ALA A 107 -13.37 15.59 -26.92
C ALA A 107 -12.26 16.55 -26.51
N LEU A 108 -11.06 16.02 -26.28
CA LEU A 108 -9.86 16.85 -26.34
C LEU A 108 -9.82 17.40 -27.77
N SER A 109 -10.08 18.71 -27.93
CA SER A 109 -9.86 19.39 -29.18
C SER A 109 -8.42 19.12 -29.63
N THR A 110 -8.26 18.55 -30.82
CA THR A 110 -6.94 18.35 -31.42
C THR A 110 -6.36 19.65 -31.98
N ASN A 111 -7.08 20.75 -31.90
CA ASN A 111 -6.63 22.03 -32.35
C ASN A 111 -5.84 22.77 -31.28
N TRP A 112 -4.60 23.08 -31.59
CA TRP A 112 -3.73 23.89 -30.70
C TRP A 112 -4.32 25.27 -30.34
N HIS A 113 -5.26 25.77 -31.13
CA HIS A 113 -5.95 27.05 -30.92
C HIS A 113 -6.98 27.01 -29.79
N ASP A 114 -7.40 25.82 -29.36
CA ASP A 114 -8.41 25.64 -28.30
C ASP A 114 -7.78 25.45 -26.91
N LEU A 115 -6.45 25.45 -26.82
CA LEU A 115 -5.75 25.38 -25.53
C LEU A 115 -5.87 26.73 -24.83
N PRO A 116 -6.32 26.82 -23.57
CA PRO A 116 -6.36 28.07 -22.83
C PRO A 116 -4.93 28.56 -22.64
N VAL A 117 -4.58 29.59 -23.37
CA VAL A 117 -3.33 30.34 -23.16
C VAL A 117 -3.65 31.51 -22.26
N ASP A 118 -3.46 31.35 -20.96
CA ASP A 118 -3.51 32.47 -20.04
C ASP A 118 -2.24 33.33 -20.21
N SER A 119 -2.38 34.41 -20.98
CA SER A 119 -1.33 35.38 -21.24
C SER A 119 -1.13 36.42 -20.11
N SER A 120 -1.90 36.33 -19.03
CA SER A 120 -1.99 37.39 -18.02
C SER A 120 -1.01 37.26 -16.85
N SER A 121 -0.40 36.12 -16.60
CA SER A 121 0.55 35.95 -15.49
C SER A 121 2.00 35.98 -15.96
N LYS A 122 2.65 37.13 -15.86
CA LYS A 122 4.12 37.21 -15.95
C LYS A 122 4.73 36.57 -14.72
N VAL A 123 4.91 35.24 -14.76
CA VAL A 123 5.71 34.53 -13.73
C VAL A 123 7.15 35.03 -13.84
N THR A 124 7.63 35.74 -12.82
CA THR A 124 9.03 36.18 -12.81
C THR A 124 9.96 35.00 -12.64
N HIS A 125 11.19 35.09 -13.13
CA HIS A 125 12.22 34.05 -12.93
C HIS A 125 12.45 33.74 -11.45
N ARG A 126 12.34 34.76 -10.58
CA ARG A 126 12.45 34.62 -9.12
C ARG A 126 11.32 33.79 -8.53
N ASP A 127 10.07 33.96 -9.01
CA ASP A 127 8.92 33.16 -8.56
C ASP A 127 9.06 31.71 -8.98
N ALA A 128 9.59 31.44 -10.17
CA ALA A 128 9.87 30.08 -10.64
C ALA A 128 10.93 29.39 -9.77
N LEU A 129 12.04 30.05 -9.44
CA LEU A 129 13.07 29.51 -8.56
C LEU A 129 12.54 29.27 -7.15
N THR A 130 11.78 30.20 -6.58
CA THR A 130 11.17 30.04 -5.25
C THR A 130 10.19 28.85 -5.21
N ARG A 131 9.43 28.59 -6.29
CA ARG A 131 8.58 27.40 -6.42
C ARG A 131 9.39 26.12 -6.44
N VAL A 132 10.50 26.09 -7.18
CA VAL A 132 11.42 24.93 -7.21
C VAL A 132 12.01 24.65 -5.84
N GLU A 133 12.46 25.67 -5.12
CA GLU A 133 13.02 25.52 -3.78
C GLU A 133 12.00 25.01 -2.76
N LYS A 134 10.77 25.55 -2.78
CA LYS A 134 9.68 25.09 -1.90
C LYS A 134 9.25 23.65 -2.17
N ASN A 135 9.41 23.17 -3.41
CA ASN A 135 8.98 21.84 -3.84
C ASN A 135 10.14 20.82 -3.86
N HIS A 136 11.28 21.15 -3.23
CA HIS A 136 12.41 20.22 -3.17
C HIS A 136 12.07 18.99 -2.33
N LEU A 137 12.02 17.83 -2.98
CA LEU A 137 11.89 16.53 -2.32
C LEU A 137 13.28 15.94 -2.07
N PRO A 138 13.68 15.71 -0.82
CA PRO A 138 14.93 15.03 -0.52
C PRO A 138 14.95 13.64 -1.16
N MET A 139 15.99 13.35 -1.92
CA MET A 139 16.15 12.04 -2.55
C MET A 139 16.54 10.99 -1.49
N PRO A 140 16.03 9.74 -1.61
CA PRO A 140 16.48 8.65 -0.77
C PRO A 140 18.00 8.44 -0.90
N PRO A 141 18.67 7.97 0.15
CA PRO A 141 20.10 7.66 0.11
C PRO A 141 20.45 6.72 -1.04
N SER A 142 21.52 7.04 -1.79
CA SER A 142 22.07 6.22 -2.87
C SER A 142 23.17 5.27 -2.35
N GLY A 143 23.68 4.41 -3.25
CA GLY A 143 24.79 3.49 -2.95
C GLY A 143 24.34 2.11 -2.46
N PRO A 144 25.30 1.26 -2.04
CA PRO A 144 25.01 -0.11 -1.63
C PRO A 144 24.09 -0.17 -0.41
N PRO A 145 23.28 -1.25 -0.28
CA PRO A 145 22.43 -1.42 0.89
C PRO A 145 23.24 -1.41 2.18
N ARG A 146 22.79 -0.64 3.19
CA ARG A 146 23.35 -0.61 4.53
C ARG A 146 22.35 -1.17 5.54
N ALA A 147 22.86 -1.65 6.67
CA ALA A 147 21.99 -2.10 7.75
C ALA A 147 21.05 -0.96 8.19
N PHE A 148 19.79 -1.30 8.38
CA PHE A 148 18.66 -0.46 8.79
C PHE A 148 18.21 0.61 7.80
N ARG A 149 18.74 0.64 6.58
CA ARG A 149 18.22 1.48 5.50
C ARG A 149 16.76 1.14 5.21
N VAL A 150 15.87 2.13 5.32
CA VAL A 150 14.44 1.96 5.13
C VAL A 150 14.08 1.84 3.63
N GLY A 151 13.10 1.00 3.33
CA GLY A 151 12.53 0.91 1.99
C GLY A 151 13.33 0.12 0.96
N VAL A 152 14.43 -0.54 1.36
CA VAL A 152 15.28 -1.36 0.50
C VAL A 152 15.00 -2.84 0.75
N PRO A 153 14.61 -3.63 -0.28
CA PRO A 153 14.43 -5.07 -0.17
C PRO A 153 15.77 -5.83 -0.26
N ALA A 154 15.72 -7.14 -0.10
CA ALA A 154 16.88 -8.03 -0.14
C ALA A 154 17.41 -8.22 -1.57
N PHE A 155 18.29 -7.35 -2.06
CA PHE A 155 18.87 -7.43 -3.40
C PHE A 155 19.65 -8.73 -3.62
N ASP A 156 20.30 -9.24 -2.58
CA ASP A 156 21.08 -10.49 -2.59
C ASP A 156 20.23 -11.72 -2.95
N LEU A 157 18.92 -11.62 -2.86
CA LEU A 157 17.99 -12.70 -3.17
C LEU A 157 17.27 -12.56 -4.50
N PHE A 158 17.45 -11.44 -5.20
CA PHE A 158 16.81 -11.27 -6.50
C PHE A 158 17.46 -12.22 -7.52
N PRO A 159 16.70 -12.97 -8.33
CA PRO A 159 17.24 -13.94 -9.27
C PRO A 159 17.75 -13.26 -10.54
N PHE A 160 18.85 -12.51 -10.45
CA PHE A 160 19.42 -11.72 -11.55
C PHE A 160 19.75 -12.57 -12.78
N GLU A 161 20.20 -13.82 -12.61
CA GLU A 161 20.46 -14.72 -13.75
C GLU A 161 19.19 -15.02 -14.55
N VAL A 162 18.06 -15.28 -13.86
CA VAL A 162 16.77 -15.51 -14.51
C VAL A 162 16.33 -14.23 -15.23
N TRP A 163 16.42 -13.09 -14.55
CA TRP A 163 16.08 -11.79 -15.11
C TRP A 163 16.89 -11.47 -16.36
N ALA A 164 18.22 -11.68 -16.32
CA ALA A 164 19.11 -11.47 -17.45
C ALA A 164 18.78 -12.38 -18.63
N LYS A 165 18.44 -13.66 -18.39
CA LYS A 165 18.02 -14.61 -19.44
C LYS A 165 16.72 -14.17 -20.13
N LEU A 166 15.73 -13.71 -19.34
CA LEU A 166 14.47 -13.21 -19.90
C LEU A 166 14.68 -11.93 -20.71
N ASN A 167 15.51 -11.01 -20.20
CA ASN A 167 15.86 -9.78 -20.92
C ASN A 167 16.62 -10.08 -22.23
N ALA A 168 17.60 -10.97 -22.19
CA ALA A 168 18.31 -11.40 -23.40
C ALA A 168 17.38 -12.11 -24.39
N ALA A 169 16.38 -12.84 -23.91
CA ALA A 169 15.41 -13.50 -24.79
C ALA A 169 14.52 -12.48 -25.53
N PHE A 170 14.08 -11.43 -24.84
CA PHE A 170 13.34 -10.33 -25.44
C PHE A 170 14.12 -9.67 -26.59
N TRP A 171 15.39 -9.29 -26.34
CA TRP A 171 16.21 -8.58 -27.33
C TRP A 171 16.78 -9.44 -28.45
N ARG A 172 16.85 -10.78 -28.28
CA ARG A 172 17.29 -11.68 -29.37
C ARG A 172 16.26 -11.84 -30.49
N LYS A 173 14.96 -11.70 -30.15
CA LYS A 173 13.87 -11.85 -31.12
C LYS A 173 12.80 -10.80 -30.84
N PRO A 174 13.09 -9.53 -31.12
CA PRO A 174 12.15 -8.46 -30.80
C PRO A 174 10.89 -8.56 -31.65
N ASP A 175 9.75 -8.33 -31.05
CA ASP A 175 8.51 -8.09 -31.78
C ASP A 175 8.45 -6.62 -32.20
N PHE A 176 8.48 -6.38 -33.51
CA PHE A 176 8.45 -5.03 -34.06
C PHE A 176 7.19 -4.24 -33.67
N GLN A 177 6.08 -4.92 -33.38
CA GLN A 177 4.88 -4.24 -32.85
C GLN A 177 5.14 -3.67 -31.47
N GLN A 178 5.91 -4.38 -30.63
CA GLN A 178 6.28 -3.89 -29.29
C GLN A 178 7.32 -2.75 -29.34
N LEU A 179 8.07 -2.61 -30.44
CA LEU A 179 9.05 -1.52 -30.60
C LEU A 179 8.42 -0.22 -31.09
N CYS A 180 7.15 -0.21 -31.48
CA CYS A 180 6.40 1.00 -31.82
C CYS A 180 5.83 1.68 -30.57
N TYR A 181 5.15 2.82 -30.77
CA TYR A 181 4.38 3.45 -29.68
C TYR A 181 3.30 2.51 -29.17
N GLY A 182 3.31 2.28 -27.85
CA GLY A 182 2.39 1.39 -27.17
C GLY A 182 1.22 2.09 -26.50
N ASP A 183 0.38 1.28 -25.84
CA ASP A 183 -0.74 1.77 -25.04
C ASP A 183 -0.23 2.64 -23.87
N PRO A 184 -0.73 3.87 -23.68
CA PRO A 184 -0.40 4.69 -22.50
C PRO A 184 -0.71 4.00 -21.17
N ALA A 185 -1.68 3.11 -21.10
CA ALA A 185 -1.95 2.31 -19.91
C ALA A 185 -0.87 1.25 -19.63
N GLY A 186 0.01 0.95 -20.59
CA GLY A 186 1.10 -0.01 -20.47
C GLY A 186 0.77 -1.36 -21.12
N ASP A 187 1.73 -2.27 -21.06
CA ASP A 187 1.69 -3.59 -21.69
C ASP A 187 0.47 -4.42 -21.24
N ALA A 188 -0.36 -4.86 -22.18
CA ALA A 188 -1.61 -5.57 -21.90
C ALA A 188 -1.37 -6.91 -21.19
N ARG A 189 -0.28 -7.63 -21.54
CA ARG A 189 0.08 -8.90 -20.92
C ARG A 189 0.48 -8.69 -19.47
N LEU A 190 1.28 -7.66 -19.17
CA LEU A 190 1.67 -7.32 -17.80
C LEU A 190 0.45 -6.92 -16.97
N ARG A 191 -0.45 -6.10 -17.52
CA ARG A 191 -1.71 -5.72 -16.85
C ARG A 191 -2.55 -6.97 -16.51
N GLY A 192 -2.66 -7.92 -17.43
CA GLY A 192 -3.32 -9.22 -17.20
C GLY A 192 -2.67 -10.03 -16.08
N MET A 193 -1.34 -10.11 -16.06
CA MET A 193 -0.59 -10.81 -15.01
C MET A 193 -0.77 -10.16 -13.64
N ILE A 194 -0.75 -8.82 -13.54
CA ILE A 194 -1.00 -8.08 -12.31
C ILE A 194 -2.43 -8.33 -11.82
N ALA A 195 -3.44 -8.23 -12.68
CA ALA A 195 -4.83 -8.51 -12.31
C ALA A 195 -4.99 -9.94 -11.74
N ALA A 196 -4.41 -10.94 -12.40
CA ALA A 196 -4.42 -12.32 -11.92
C ALA A 196 -3.71 -12.48 -10.56
N TYR A 197 -2.58 -11.81 -10.39
CA TYR A 197 -1.83 -11.78 -9.15
C TYR A 197 -2.66 -11.15 -8.01
N LEU A 198 -3.24 -9.99 -8.20
CA LEU A 198 -4.04 -9.29 -7.20
C LEU A 198 -5.30 -10.07 -6.81
N ARG A 199 -5.98 -10.68 -7.78
CA ARG A 199 -7.10 -11.59 -7.49
C ARG A 199 -6.65 -12.78 -6.65
N SER A 200 -5.48 -13.36 -6.96
CA SER A 200 -5.01 -14.56 -6.26
C SER A 200 -4.38 -14.27 -4.91
N SER A 201 -3.69 -13.16 -4.72
CA SER A 201 -2.90 -12.88 -3.53
C SER A 201 -3.56 -11.88 -2.57
N ARG A 202 -4.34 -10.92 -3.11
CA ARG A 202 -4.93 -9.82 -2.34
C ARG A 202 -6.46 -9.86 -2.28
N GLY A 203 -7.11 -10.78 -2.99
CA GLY A 203 -8.57 -10.89 -3.02
C GLY A 203 -9.29 -9.74 -3.75
N MET A 204 -8.54 -8.93 -4.51
CA MET A 204 -9.10 -7.82 -5.30
C MET A 204 -9.81 -8.35 -6.55
N GLN A 205 -11.03 -7.89 -6.77
CA GLN A 205 -11.80 -8.20 -7.99
C GLN A 205 -11.51 -7.10 -9.04
N CYS A 206 -10.37 -7.20 -9.71
CA CYS A 206 -9.98 -6.25 -10.74
C CYS A 206 -9.68 -6.96 -12.08
N THR A 207 -9.77 -6.20 -13.17
CA THR A 207 -9.46 -6.66 -14.53
C THR A 207 -8.23 -5.95 -15.07
N ALA A 208 -7.68 -6.42 -16.19
CA ALA A 208 -6.53 -5.81 -16.84
C ALA A 208 -6.82 -4.37 -17.31
N GLU A 209 -8.06 -4.11 -17.70
CA GLU A 209 -8.54 -2.80 -18.18
C GLU A 209 -8.52 -1.73 -17.08
N GLN A 210 -8.58 -2.12 -15.80
CA GLN A 210 -8.51 -1.22 -14.67
C GLN A 210 -7.08 -0.84 -14.27
N ILE A 211 -6.07 -1.45 -14.91
CA ILE A 211 -4.67 -1.28 -14.53
C ILE A 211 -3.95 -0.31 -15.45
N VAL A 212 -3.25 0.66 -14.86
CA VAL A 212 -2.32 1.57 -15.54
C VAL A 212 -0.92 1.35 -14.98
N ILE A 213 0.02 0.98 -15.85
CA ILE A 213 1.43 0.79 -15.48
C ILE A 213 2.09 2.16 -15.28
N THR A 214 2.90 2.29 -14.24
CA THR A 214 3.58 3.53 -13.86
C THR A 214 5.09 3.31 -13.67
N SER A 215 5.85 4.40 -13.68
CA SER A 215 7.29 4.39 -13.35
C SER A 215 7.51 4.38 -11.83
N GLY A 216 6.98 3.33 -11.17
CA GLY A 216 6.94 3.18 -9.70
C GLY A 216 5.76 3.90 -9.05
N ALA A 217 5.56 3.67 -7.75
CA ALA A 217 4.45 4.22 -6.97
C ALA A 217 4.39 5.76 -7.03
N GLN A 218 5.54 6.44 -6.98
CA GLN A 218 5.57 7.91 -6.96
C GLN A 218 4.89 8.54 -8.18
N GLN A 219 5.05 7.98 -9.38
CA GLN A 219 4.31 8.45 -10.56
C GLN A 219 2.81 8.22 -10.40
N GLY A 220 2.42 7.06 -9.86
CA GLY A 220 1.01 6.77 -9.57
C GLY A 220 0.38 7.79 -8.62
N ILE A 221 1.07 8.11 -7.52
CA ILE A 221 0.65 9.13 -6.56
C ILE A 221 0.57 10.51 -7.22
N SER A 222 1.57 10.88 -8.02
CA SER A 222 1.58 12.16 -8.74
C SER A 222 0.43 12.27 -9.74
N LEU A 223 0.08 11.20 -10.44
CA LEU A 223 -1.09 11.18 -11.34
C LEU A 223 -2.40 11.34 -10.57
N CYS A 224 -2.53 10.71 -9.39
CA CYS A 224 -3.68 10.93 -8.52
C CYS A 224 -3.80 12.41 -8.11
N ALA A 225 -2.69 13.02 -7.71
CA ALA A 225 -2.66 14.44 -7.35
C ALA A 225 -3.07 15.32 -8.52
N GLN A 226 -2.51 15.12 -9.71
CA GLN A 226 -2.75 15.95 -10.89
C GLN A 226 -4.17 15.85 -11.46
N LEU A 227 -4.87 14.73 -11.24
CA LEU A 227 -6.19 14.46 -11.83
C LEU A 227 -7.34 14.64 -10.86
N LEU A 228 -7.10 14.50 -9.56
CA LEU A 228 -8.16 14.46 -8.56
C LEU A 228 -8.13 15.64 -7.59
N VAL A 229 -7.13 16.51 -7.71
CA VAL A 229 -6.95 17.67 -6.82
C VAL A 229 -6.89 18.94 -7.63
N GLU A 230 -7.74 19.89 -7.27
CA GLU A 230 -7.67 21.27 -7.76
C GLU A 230 -6.89 22.15 -6.77
N PRO A 231 -6.26 23.23 -7.24
CA PRO A 231 -5.58 24.17 -6.33
C PRO A 231 -6.53 24.70 -5.24
N GLY A 232 -6.14 24.47 -3.97
CA GLY A 232 -6.94 24.85 -2.81
C GLY A 232 -7.78 23.73 -2.20
N ASP A 233 -7.92 22.57 -2.86
CA ASP A 233 -8.58 21.41 -2.26
C ASP A 233 -7.83 20.89 -1.03
N GLY A 234 -8.58 20.43 -0.04
CA GLY A 234 -8.03 19.72 1.13
C GLY A 234 -7.65 18.28 0.77
N VAL A 235 -6.45 17.88 1.16
CA VAL A 235 -5.98 16.50 1.08
C VAL A 235 -5.52 16.04 2.45
N ALA A 236 -6.17 15.00 2.99
CA ALA A 236 -5.77 14.38 4.24
C ALA A 236 -4.63 13.39 4.02
N ILE A 237 -3.60 13.46 4.84
CA ILE A 237 -2.49 12.51 4.86
C ILE A 237 -2.22 12.02 6.27
N GLU A 238 -1.75 10.79 6.40
CA GLU A 238 -1.30 10.24 7.67
C GLU A 238 -0.19 11.11 8.27
N ASN A 239 -0.23 11.36 9.58
CA ASN A 239 0.75 12.19 10.28
C ASN A 239 1.18 11.54 11.62
N PRO A 240 2.40 10.92 11.69
CA PRO A 240 3.46 10.95 10.69
C PRO A 240 3.12 10.13 9.44
N GLY A 241 3.69 10.51 8.28
CA GLY A 241 3.33 9.89 7.01
C GLY A 241 4.42 9.96 5.93
N TYR A 242 4.10 9.46 4.75
CA TYR A 242 5.02 9.42 3.61
C TYR A 242 5.17 10.80 2.97
N ARG A 243 6.30 11.46 3.24
CA ARG A 243 6.57 12.84 2.79
C ARG A 243 6.45 13.04 1.28
N ALA A 244 6.91 12.06 0.48
CA ALA A 244 6.88 12.20 -0.97
C ALA A 244 5.45 12.22 -1.55
N ALA A 245 4.49 11.57 -0.89
CA ALA A 245 3.07 11.71 -1.24
C ALA A 245 2.57 13.12 -0.90
N GLY A 246 2.85 13.61 0.31
CA GLY A 246 2.50 14.98 0.70
C GLY A 246 3.05 16.02 -0.28
N HIS A 247 4.32 15.87 -0.69
CA HIS A 247 4.92 16.75 -1.71
C HIS A 247 4.19 16.68 -3.07
N ALA A 248 3.79 15.48 -3.52
CA ALA A 248 3.07 15.36 -4.79
C ALA A 248 1.73 16.09 -4.75
N PHE A 249 0.98 16.01 -3.66
CA PHE A 249 -0.27 16.75 -3.48
C PHE A 249 -0.05 18.24 -3.32
N ALA A 250 0.97 18.66 -2.56
CA ALA A 250 1.31 20.08 -2.41
C ALA A 250 1.71 20.75 -3.75
N VAL A 251 2.46 20.02 -4.61
CA VAL A 251 2.81 20.48 -5.96
C VAL A 251 1.57 20.66 -6.84
N ALA A 252 0.55 19.84 -6.67
CA ALA A 252 -0.74 19.99 -7.35
C ALA A 252 -1.59 21.14 -6.78
N GLY A 253 -1.14 21.82 -5.72
CA GLY A 253 -1.83 22.95 -5.11
C GLY A 253 -2.74 22.60 -3.95
N ALA A 254 -2.70 21.36 -3.44
CA ALA A 254 -3.48 20.91 -2.29
C ALA A 254 -3.11 21.64 -1.00
N ARG A 255 -4.10 21.84 -0.12
CA ARG A 255 -3.90 22.10 1.30
C ARG A 255 -3.80 20.78 2.03
N LEU A 256 -2.65 20.51 2.65
CA LEU A 256 -2.42 19.26 3.36
C LEU A 256 -3.00 19.33 4.79
N HIS A 257 -3.83 18.35 5.12
CA HIS A 257 -4.33 18.12 6.47
C HIS A 257 -3.65 16.88 7.06
N GLY A 258 -2.81 17.08 8.08
CA GLY A 258 -2.17 15.98 8.80
C GLY A 258 -3.15 15.34 9.77
N VAL A 259 -3.55 14.12 9.51
CA VAL A 259 -4.46 13.34 10.35
C VAL A 259 -3.65 12.36 11.20
N SER A 260 -3.91 12.31 12.50
CA SER A 260 -3.16 11.48 13.43
C SER A 260 -3.32 9.98 13.12
N VAL A 261 -2.27 9.22 13.47
CA VAL A 261 -2.25 7.76 13.36
C VAL A 261 -2.17 7.16 14.75
N ASP A 262 -3.14 6.34 15.11
CA ASP A 262 -3.19 5.58 16.35
C ASP A 262 -2.87 4.08 16.13
N SER A 263 -3.12 3.23 17.11
CA SER A 263 -2.88 1.77 17.01
C SER A 263 -3.76 1.05 15.99
N GLU A 264 -4.81 1.70 15.47
CA GLU A 264 -5.72 1.14 14.48
C GLU A 264 -5.57 1.77 13.08
N GLY A 265 -4.66 2.72 12.89
CA GLY A 265 -4.40 3.43 11.63
C GLY A 265 -4.80 4.90 11.69
N ILE A 266 -5.08 5.52 10.52
CA ILE A 266 -5.50 6.93 10.45
C ILE A 266 -6.76 7.18 11.28
N ASN A 267 -6.81 8.28 12.02
CA ASN A 267 -7.96 8.64 12.87
C ASN A 267 -9.12 9.22 12.04
N CYS A 268 -10.11 8.39 11.69
CA CYS A 268 -11.23 8.80 10.86
C CYS A 268 -12.14 9.86 11.51
N SER A 269 -12.12 10.02 12.85
CA SER A 269 -12.89 11.08 13.50
C SER A 269 -12.40 12.48 13.15
N GLU A 270 -11.09 12.64 12.95
CA GLU A 270 -10.51 13.91 12.51
C GLU A 270 -10.89 14.25 11.06
N LEU A 271 -11.09 13.24 10.18
CA LEU A 271 -11.54 13.46 8.81
C LEU A 271 -12.95 14.05 8.72
N THR A 272 -13.81 13.73 9.69
CA THR A 272 -15.20 14.21 9.66
C THR A 272 -15.35 15.72 9.89
N GLY A 273 -14.31 16.36 10.43
CA GLY A 273 -14.23 17.81 10.62
C GLY A 273 -13.59 18.59 9.47
N LEU A 274 -13.20 17.91 8.39
CA LEU A 274 -12.52 18.51 7.25
C LEU A 274 -13.50 18.66 6.06
N ASP A 275 -14.27 19.73 6.03
CA ASP A 275 -15.33 19.94 5.01
C ASP A 275 -14.75 20.14 3.59
N ASP A 276 -13.52 20.61 3.46
CA ASP A 276 -12.83 20.85 2.20
C ASP A 276 -12.03 19.62 1.69
N CYS A 277 -11.99 18.52 2.47
CA CYS A 277 -11.19 17.37 2.14
C CYS A 277 -11.81 16.54 0.99
N ARG A 278 -11.09 16.47 -0.14
CA ARG A 278 -11.51 15.73 -1.34
C ARG A 278 -10.84 14.38 -1.49
N LEU A 279 -9.69 14.21 -0.85
CA LEU A 279 -8.88 13.01 -1.00
C LEU A 279 -8.17 12.70 0.32
N THR A 280 -8.02 11.42 0.63
CA THR A 280 -7.09 10.94 1.66
C THR A 280 -6.08 9.97 1.08
N TYR A 281 -4.83 10.09 1.53
CA TYR A 281 -3.74 9.17 1.21
C TYR A 281 -3.38 8.34 2.44
N VAL A 282 -3.37 7.02 2.28
CA VAL A 282 -3.13 6.07 3.38
C VAL A 282 -2.26 4.89 2.98
N THR A 283 -1.57 4.29 3.96
CA THR A 283 -0.73 3.09 3.84
C THR A 283 -1.23 1.97 4.77
N PRO A 284 -2.43 1.40 4.52
CA PRO A 284 -3.19 0.65 5.51
C PRO A 284 -2.67 -0.76 5.79
N SER A 285 -1.88 -1.35 4.88
CA SER A 285 -1.30 -2.68 5.06
C SER A 285 -0.14 -2.69 6.06
N HIS A 286 0.61 -1.60 6.09
CA HIS A 286 1.73 -1.34 6.99
C HIS A 286 2.03 0.16 6.94
N GLN A 287 1.50 0.91 7.89
CA GLN A 287 1.57 2.37 7.91
C GLN A 287 3.02 2.86 7.88
N TYR A 288 3.31 3.76 6.98
CA TYR A 288 4.63 4.36 6.87
C TYR A 288 4.66 5.73 7.58
N PRO A 289 5.52 5.94 8.60
CA PRO A 289 6.62 5.07 9.01
C PRO A 289 6.39 4.24 10.27
N THR A 290 5.20 4.26 10.90
CA THR A 290 5.01 3.68 12.24
C THR A 290 4.95 2.15 12.27
N GLY A 291 4.60 1.52 11.15
CA GLY A 291 4.42 0.07 11.06
C GLY A 291 3.05 -0.42 11.58
N VAL A 292 2.13 0.47 11.90
CA VAL A 292 0.77 0.12 12.31
C VAL A 292 0.02 -0.52 11.14
N VAL A 293 -0.76 -1.56 11.42
CA VAL A 293 -1.66 -2.19 10.45
C VAL A 293 -3.07 -1.67 10.70
N MET A 294 -3.69 -1.06 9.69
CA MET A 294 -5.04 -0.50 9.83
C MET A 294 -6.06 -1.60 10.10
N SER A 295 -6.83 -1.45 11.18
CA SER A 295 -7.88 -2.40 11.58
C SER A 295 -9.01 -2.45 10.55
N LEU A 296 -9.77 -3.56 10.55
CA LEU A 296 -10.94 -3.68 9.67
C LEU A 296 -11.99 -2.61 9.99
N ALA A 297 -12.23 -2.32 11.26
CA ALA A 297 -13.15 -1.27 11.68
C ALA A 297 -12.77 0.07 11.06
N ARG A 298 -11.50 0.46 11.17
CA ARG A 298 -10.98 1.70 10.61
C ARG A 298 -11.02 1.74 9.07
N ARG A 299 -10.81 0.60 8.41
CA ARG A 299 -10.98 0.49 6.94
C ARG A 299 -12.41 0.76 6.52
N LEU A 300 -13.40 0.21 7.26
CA LEU A 300 -14.82 0.42 6.96
C LEU A 300 -15.26 1.85 7.27
N GLU A 301 -14.76 2.46 8.34
CA GLU A 301 -15.01 3.88 8.66
C GLU A 301 -14.48 4.80 7.55
N LEU A 302 -13.28 4.53 7.06
CA LEU A 302 -12.65 5.32 5.99
C LEU A 302 -13.42 5.19 4.66
N LEU A 303 -13.88 3.98 4.32
CA LEU A 303 -14.72 3.76 3.14
C LEU A 303 -16.08 4.47 3.28
N ALA A 304 -16.69 4.44 4.47
CA ALA A 304 -17.93 5.16 4.74
C ALA A 304 -17.75 6.69 4.67
N TRP A 305 -16.58 7.21 5.10
CA TRP A 305 -16.23 8.61 4.90
C TRP A 305 -16.19 8.96 3.40
N ALA A 306 -15.48 8.18 2.59
CA ALA A 306 -15.35 8.42 1.16
C ALA A 306 -16.69 8.34 0.42
N GLU A 307 -17.58 7.42 0.81
CA GLU A 307 -18.94 7.33 0.27
C GLU A 307 -19.77 8.58 0.62
N ARG A 308 -19.78 8.97 1.90
CA ARG A 308 -20.58 10.11 2.38
C ARG A 308 -20.12 11.44 1.78
N THR A 309 -18.83 11.68 1.71
CA THR A 309 -18.24 12.93 1.20
C THR A 309 -18.02 12.93 -0.31
N GLN A 310 -18.24 11.81 -0.98
CA GLN A 310 -17.86 11.59 -2.38
C GLN A 310 -16.35 11.82 -2.62
N GLY A 311 -15.54 11.70 -1.56
CA GLY A 311 -14.09 11.83 -1.58
C GLY A 311 -13.39 10.60 -2.15
N TRP A 312 -12.08 10.73 -2.40
CA TRP A 312 -11.23 9.67 -2.91
C TRP A 312 -10.30 9.12 -1.83
N ILE A 313 -9.95 7.86 -1.93
CA ILE A 313 -8.91 7.23 -1.12
C ILE A 313 -7.79 6.77 -2.06
N VAL A 314 -6.57 7.25 -1.83
CA VAL A 314 -5.37 6.70 -2.47
C VAL A 314 -4.73 5.73 -1.47
N GLU A 315 -4.86 4.43 -1.75
CA GLU A 315 -4.27 3.35 -0.97
C GLU A 315 -2.91 2.97 -1.54
N ASP A 316 -1.83 3.26 -0.83
CA ASP A 316 -0.47 2.84 -1.20
C ASP A 316 -0.10 1.55 -0.47
N ASP A 317 -0.07 0.44 -1.21
CA ASP A 317 0.26 -0.89 -0.72
C ASP A 317 1.68 -1.28 -1.13
N TYR A 318 2.67 -0.56 -0.58
CA TYR A 318 4.06 -0.64 -0.99
C TYR A 318 4.79 -1.92 -0.56
N ASP A 319 4.39 -2.55 0.55
CA ASP A 319 5.05 -3.74 1.11
C ASP A 319 4.07 -4.84 1.62
N GLY A 320 2.84 -4.83 1.15
CA GLY A 320 1.80 -5.78 1.57
C GLY A 320 2.06 -7.24 1.25
N GLU A 321 3.10 -7.56 0.46
CA GLU A 321 3.62 -8.92 0.28
C GLU A 321 4.31 -9.47 1.52
N TYR A 322 4.78 -8.61 2.44
CA TYR A 322 5.60 -8.95 3.60
C TYR A 322 4.76 -9.13 4.86
N ARG A 323 3.83 -10.08 4.83
CA ARG A 323 3.11 -10.51 6.02
C ARG A 323 3.70 -11.81 6.54
N TYR A 324 4.06 -11.84 7.84
CA TYR A 324 4.80 -12.92 8.48
C TYR A 324 3.90 -13.87 9.25
N SER A 325 2.78 -13.38 9.76
CA SER A 325 1.79 -14.17 10.49
C SER A 325 0.39 -13.97 9.90
N GLY A 326 -0.36 -15.05 9.81
CA GLY A 326 -1.69 -15.05 9.19
C GLY A 326 -1.64 -14.90 7.66
N ALA A 327 -2.81 -14.82 7.05
CA ALA A 327 -2.94 -14.55 5.62
C ALA A 327 -2.86 -13.04 5.34
N PRO A 328 -2.56 -12.63 4.07
CA PRO A 328 -2.59 -11.22 3.69
C PRO A 328 -3.95 -10.58 3.98
N LEU A 329 -3.94 -9.39 4.57
CA LEU A 329 -5.18 -8.63 4.77
C LEU A 329 -5.72 -8.14 3.43
N ALA A 330 -7.04 -8.12 3.32
CA ALA A 330 -7.70 -7.54 2.15
C ALA A 330 -7.44 -6.03 2.11
N PRO A 331 -6.92 -5.48 1.00
CA PRO A 331 -6.73 -4.04 0.87
C PRO A 331 -8.07 -3.29 0.89
N LEU A 332 -8.06 -1.97 1.12
CA LEU A 332 -9.25 -1.11 1.04
C LEU A 332 -9.95 -1.26 -0.32
N ALA A 333 -9.18 -1.30 -1.42
CA ALA A 333 -9.71 -1.52 -2.76
C ALA A 333 -10.47 -2.84 -2.93
N ALA A 334 -10.16 -3.88 -2.13
CA ALA A 334 -10.92 -5.13 -2.13
C ALA A 334 -12.19 -5.09 -1.27
N LEU A 335 -12.32 -4.08 -0.41
CA LEU A 335 -13.49 -3.84 0.43
C LEU A 335 -14.43 -2.79 -0.18
N ASP A 336 -13.90 -1.96 -1.07
CA ASP A 336 -14.60 -0.86 -1.72
C ASP A 336 -15.74 -1.36 -2.61
N ARG A 337 -16.94 -0.82 -2.42
CA ARG A 337 -18.14 -1.13 -3.20
C ARG A 337 -18.63 0.02 -4.06
N HIS A 338 -18.05 1.20 -3.86
CA HIS A 338 -18.51 2.44 -4.46
C HIS A 338 -17.52 3.02 -5.48
N GLY A 339 -16.39 2.33 -5.70
CA GLY A 339 -15.36 2.76 -6.65
C GLY A 339 -14.68 4.06 -6.22
N ARG A 340 -14.37 4.20 -4.92
CA ARG A 340 -13.71 5.38 -4.34
C ARG A 340 -12.25 5.19 -4.01
N VAL A 341 -11.72 3.96 -4.16
CA VAL A 341 -10.33 3.65 -3.84
C VAL A 341 -9.50 3.53 -5.12
N LEU A 342 -8.42 4.31 -5.17
CA LEU A 342 -7.34 4.17 -6.15
C LEU A 342 -6.19 3.41 -5.46
N TYR A 343 -5.89 2.22 -5.97
CA TYR A 343 -4.84 1.37 -5.38
C TYR A 343 -3.52 1.58 -6.11
N VAL A 344 -2.48 1.86 -5.34
CA VAL A 344 -1.10 2.06 -5.83
C VAL A 344 -0.27 0.83 -5.44
N GLY A 345 0.29 0.15 -6.44
CA GLY A 345 1.18 -0.99 -6.24
C GLY A 345 2.57 -0.74 -6.82
N THR A 346 3.58 -1.40 -6.28
CA THR A 346 4.96 -1.27 -6.75
C THR A 346 5.71 -2.58 -6.78
N PHE A 347 6.55 -2.78 -7.79
CA PHE A 347 7.53 -3.86 -7.81
C PHE A 347 8.86 -3.48 -7.12
N GLY A 348 9.04 -2.20 -6.77
CA GLY A 348 10.27 -1.70 -6.19
C GLY A 348 10.63 -2.27 -4.81
N LYS A 349 9.66 -2.79 -4.07
CA LYS A 349 9.86 -3.40 -2.75
C LYS A 349 9.98 -4.91 -2.78
N VAL A 350 9.56 -5.55 -3.88
CA VAL A 350 9.71 -7.01 -4.08
C VAL A 350 10.85 -7.35 -5.04
N ALA A 351 11.24 -6.45 -5.92
CA ALA A 351 12.41 -6.59 -6.79
C ALA A 351 13.53 -5.65 -6.31
N PHE A 352 13.62 -4.47 -6.92
CA PHE A 352 14.56 -3.41 -6.51
C PHE A 352 14.04 -2.03 -6.98
N PRO A 353 14.33 -0.95 -6.26
CA PRO A 353 13.80 0.39 -6.57
C PRO A 353 14.16 0.92 -7.96
N ALA A 354 15.37 0.60 -8.45
CA ALA A 354 15.86 1.02 -9.76
C ALA A 354 15.11 0.38 -10.95
N LEU A 355 14.29 -0.65 -10.72
CA LEU A 355 13.41 -1.23 -11.74
C LEU A 355 12.39 -0.21 -12.26
N ARG A 356 12.02 0.78 -11.45
CA ARG A 356 11.08 1.84 -11.79
C ARG A 356 9.78 1.33 -12.40
N LEU A 357 9.20 0.27 -11.83
CA LEU A 357 7.96 -0.34 -12.27
C LEU A 357 6.95 -0.37 -11.13
N GLY A 358 5.76 0.16 -11.39
CA GLY A 358 4.61 0.16 -10.50
C GLY A 358 3.31 0.13 -11.30
N TYR A 359 2.19 0.23 -10.62
CA TYR A 359 0.88 0.23 -11.27
C TYR A 359 -0.17 0.88 -10.38
N LEU A 360 -1.22 1.38 -11.04
CA LEU A 360 -2.47 1.79 -10.42
C LEU A 360 -3.56 0.76 -10.75
N VAL A 361 -4.44 0.49 -9.79
CA VAL A 361 -5.74 -0.14 -10.07
C VAL A 361 -6.80 0.92 -9.82
N LEU A 362 -7.55 1.24 -10.85
CA LEU A 362 -8.45 2.38 -10.88
C LEU A 362 -9.93 1.93 -11.01
N PRO A 363 -10.86 2.71 -10.48
CA PRO A 363 -12.25 2.61 -10.89
C PRO A 363 -12.37 2.73 -12.42
N PRO A 364 -13.24 1.93 -13.08
CA PRO A 364 -13.30 1.87 -14.55
C PRO A 364 -13.46 3.22 -15.24
N GLY A 365 -14.21 4.15 -14.64
CA GLY A 365 -14.45 5.49 -15.20
C GLY A 365 -13.23 6.41 -15.21
N LEU A 366 -12.17 6.10 -14.45
CA LEU A 366 -10.96 6.93 -14.36
C LEU A 366 -9.83 6.48 -15.28
N VAL A 367 -9.84 5.23 -15.73
CA VAL A 367 -8.69 4.63 -16.44
C VAL A 367 -8.25 5.43 -17.65
N GLN A 368 -9.19 5.85 -18.48
CA GLN A 368 -8.88 6.61 -19.70
C GLN A 368 -8.24 7.95 -19.37
N ALA A 369 -8.77 8.70 -18.41
CA ALA A 369 -8.22 9.98 -17.99
C ALA A 369 -6.78 9.84 -17.48
N PHE A 370 -6.51 8.82 -16.65
CA PHE A 370 -5.17 8.54 -16.14
C PHE A 370 -4.19 8.12 -17.25
N ALA A 371 -4.62 7.27 -18.19
CA ALA A 371 -3.82 6.87 -19.34
C ALA A 371 -3.50 8.07 -20.25
N GLN A 372 -4.47 8.92 -20.53
CA GLN A 372 -4.27 10.14 -21.33
C GLN A 372 -3.36 11.15 -20.65
N ARG A 373 -3.56 11.41 -19.33
CA ARG A 373 -2.67 12.32 -18.58
C ARG A 373 -1.23 11.82 -18.62
N ARG A 374 -1.05 10.49 -18.45
CA ARG A 374 0.26 9.86 -18.55
C ARG A 374 0.88 9.97 -19.95
N ALA A 375 0.06 9.85 -21.01
CA ALA A 375 0.51 10.03 -22.39
C ALA A 375 1.09 11.42 -22.66
N VAL A 376 0.59 12.45 -21.97
CA VAL A 376 1.14 13.81 -22.05
C VAL A 376 2.56 13.86 -21.47
N ASP A 377 2.81 13.16 -20.35
CA ASP A 377 4.11 13.21 -19.66
C ASP A 377 5.17 12.33 -20.33
N VAL A 378 4.82 11.09 -20.68
CA VAL A 378 5.80 10.05 -21.06
C VAL A 378 5.37 9.19 -22.26
N ARG A 379 4.27 9.51 -22.93
CA ARG A 379 3.66 8.69 -23.99
C ARG A 379 3.24 7.31 -23.48
N HIS A 380 4.20 6.42 -23.26
CA HIS A 380 4.02 5.09 -22.66
C HIS A 380 5.28 4.70 -21.86
N SER A 381 5.19 3.64 -21.04
CA SER A 381 6.38 3.11 -20.34
C SER A 381 7.34 2.41 -21.29
N GLU A 382 8.60 2.33 -20.89
CA GLU A 382 9.61 1.48 -21.53
C GLU A 382 9.08 0.04 -21.63
N VAL A 383 9.25 -0.60 -22.79
CA VAL A 383 8.57 -1.85 -23.12
C VAL A 383 9.28 -3.10 -22.63
N SER A 384 10.62 -3.14 -22.66
CA SER A 384 11.38 -4.37 -22.36
C SER A 384 11.19 -4.79 -20.92
N THR A 385 11.26 -3.86 -19.98
CA THR A 385 11.04 -4.12 -18.55
C THR A 385 9.63 -4.65 -18.27
N GLN A 386 8.60 -4.12 -18.97
CA GLN A 386 7.23 -4.60 -18.83
C GLN A 386 7.09 -6.03 -19.36
N ALA A 387 7.61 -6.31 -20.57
CA ALA A 387 7.56 -7.63 -21.18
C ALA A 387 8.32 -8.67 -20.35
N VAL A 388 9.51 -8.34 -19.86
CA VAL A 388 10.32 -9.21 -19.00
C VAL A 388 9.61 -9.49 -17.67
N MET A 389 8.97 -8.49 -17.06
CA MET A 389 8.21 -8.70 -15.84
C MET A 389 6.98 -9.57 -16.09
N ALA A 390 6.26 -9.38 -17.17
CA ALA A 390 5.13 -10.22 -17.54
C ALA A 390 5.55 -11.69 -17.70
N GLU A 391 6.68 -11.95 -18.38
CA GLU A 391 7.25 -13.30 -18.51
C GLU A 391 7.72 -13.87 -17.18
N PHE A 392 8.37 -13.06 -16.35
CA PHE A 392 8.82 -13.43 -14.99
C PHE A 392 7.64 -13.85 -14.11
N MET A 393 6.50 -13.18 -14.24
CA MET A 393 5.25 -13.54 -13.55
C MET A 393 4.64 -14.82 -14.17
N ALA A 394 4.51 -14.90 -15.47
CA ALA A 394 3.88 -16.02 -16.20
C ALA A 394 4.63 -17.34 -15.95
N ALA A 395 5.97 -17.33 -15.93
CA ALA A 395 6.80 -18.49 -15.62
C ALA A 395 6.83 -18.84 -14.11
N GLY A 396 6.08 -18.13 -13.27
CA GLY A 396 5.98 -18.37 -11.83
C GLY A 396 7.22 -18.00 -11.04
N HIS A 397 8.19 -17.27 -11.62
CA HIS A 397 9.39 -16.81 -10.92
C HIS A 397 9.05 -15.77 -9.86
N PHE A 398 8.09 -14.89 -10.15
CA PHE A 398 7.65 -13.84 -9.24
C PHE A 398 7.10 -14.40 -7.93
N GLN A 399 6.18 -15.38 -7.97
CA GLN A 399 5.60 -15.98 -6.76
C GLN A 399 6.64 -16.75 -5.94
N ARG A 400 7.59 -17.43 -6.61
CA ARG A 400 8.71 -18.10 -5.93
C ARG A 400 9.62 -17.08 -5.24
N HIS A 401 9.87 -15.96 -5.90
CA HIS A 401 10.69 -14.88 -5.37
C HIS A 401 10.02 -14.22 -4.15
N ILE A 402 8.74 -13.85 -4.20
CA ILE A 402 8.01 -13.31 -3.05
C ILE A 402 8.10 -14.23 -1.83
N ARG A 403 7.90 -15.53 -2.02
CA ARG A 403 8.00 -16.50 -0.89
C ARG A 403 9.41 -16.52 -0.27
N ARG A 404 10.45 -16.40 -1.09
CA ARG A 404 11.84 -16.32 -0.62
C ARG A 404 12.11 -15.02 0.12
N MET A 405 11.69 -13.88 -0.44
CA MET A 405 11.84 -12.56 0.16
C MET A 405 11.14 -12.47 1.51
N ARG A 406 9.90 -12.98 1.60
CA ARG A 406 9.14 -13.00 2.86
C ARG A 406 9.86 -13.80 3.96
N ARG A 407 10.40 -14.97 3.64
CA ARG A 407 11.17 -15.78 4.60
C ARG A 407 12.42 -15.06 5.08
N ALA A 408 13.18 -14.48 4.16
CA ALA A 408 14.38 -13.73 4.50
C ALA A 408 14.06 -12.49 5.36
N ALA A 409 13.04 -11.72 5.00
CA ALA A 409 12.64 -10.56 5.78
C ALA A 409 12.20 -10.95 7.20
N LEU A 410 11.48 -12.07 7.36
CA LEU A 410 11.15 -12.63 8.68
C LEU A 410 12.39 -12.99 9.49
N SER A 411 13.36 -13.66 8.88
CA SER A 411 14.63 -14.04 9.53
C SER A 411 15.42 -12.80 9.97
N ARG A 412 15.56 -11.82 9.06
CA ARG A 412 16.25 -10.55 9.30
C ARG A 412 15.56 -9.69 10.37
N ARG A 413 14.20 -9.65 10.36
CA ARG A 413 13.43 -9.06 11.46
C ARG A 413 13.76 -9.69 12.80
N ASN A 414 13.80 -11.01 12.86
CA ASN A 414 14.10 -11.74 14.09
C ASN A 414 15.55 -11.48 14.57
N ALA A 415 16.52 -11.40 13.65
CA ALA A 415 17.90 -11.00 13.99
C ALA A 415 17.95 -9.59 14.61
N LEU A 416 17.19 -8.63 14.07
CA LEU A 416 17.07 -7.30 14.65
C LEU A 416 16.44 -7.36 16.06
N LEU A 417 15.32 -8.05 16.24
CA LEU A 417 14.63 -8.15 17.53
C LEU A 417 15.52 -8.81 18.60
N ASN A 418 16.19 -9.90 18.25
CA ASN A 418 17.02 -10.67 19.20
C ASN A 418 18.30 -9.94 19.60
N GLY A 419 18.86 -9.12 18.69
CA GLY A 419 20.10 -8.38 18.94
C GLY A 419 19.90 -6.95 19.43
N TRP A 420 18.66 -6.47 19.56
CA TRP A 420 18.37 -5.09 19.92
C TRP A 420 18.95 -4.70 21.30
N PRO A 421 19.67 -3.60 21.42
CA PRO A 421 20.23 -3.15 22.71
C PRO A 421 19.14 -2.50 23.56
N ALA A 422 18.41 -3.31 24.34
CA ALA A 422 17.32 -2.82 25.21
C ALA A 422 17.79 -2.02 26.43
N ASP A 423 19.09 -1.92 26.65
CA ASP A 423 19.75 -1.31 27.81
C ASP A 423 20.31 0.10 27.52
N ILE A 424 19.97 0.69 26.38
CA ILE A 424 20.39 2.06 26.04
C ILE A 424 19.37 3.06 26.62
N PRO A 425 19.81 4.05 27.43
CA PRO A 425 18.92 5.08 27.95
C PRO A 425 18.24 5.88 26.83
N GLY A 426 16.98 6.22 27.04
CA GLY A 426 16.21 7.06 26.11
C GLY A 426 15.71 6.34 24.86
N ILE A 427 15.92 5.02 24.73
CA ILE A 427 15.39 4.21 23.62
C ILE A 427 14.35 3.22 24.15
N GLY A 428 13.19 3.18 23.51
CA GLY A 428 12.12 2.24 23.82
C GLY A 428 12.41 0.80 23.37
N LYS A 429 11.50 -0.12 23.72
CA LYS A 429 11.52 -1.50 23.23
C LYS A 429 11.05 -1.55 21.79
N LEU A 430 11.68 -2.42 20.98
CA LEU A 430 11.19 -2.69 19.62
C LEU A 430 9.81 -3.36 19.68
N PRO A 431 8.85 -2.90 18.86
CA PRO A 431 7.57 -3.57 18.73
C PRO A 431 7.72 -4.89 17.95
N THR A 432 6.90 -5.86 18.26
CA THR A 432 6.77 -7.04 17.40
C THR A 432 5.85 -6.71 16.24
N VAL A 433 6.40 -6.61 15.02
CA VAL A 433 5.63 -6.34 13.82
C VAL A 433 5.23 -7.63 13.10
N ALA A 434 3.99 -7.70 12.66
CA ALA A 434 3.44 -8.86 11.93
C ALA A 434 3.63 -8.76 10.41
N ALA A 435 4.07 -7.60 9.91
CA ALA A 435 4.19 -7.31 8.49
C ALA A 435 5.30 -6.28 8.22
N GLY A 436 5.58 -6.01 6.95
CA GLY A 436 6.40 -4.91 6.47
C GLY A 436 7.89 -5.15 6.41
N LEU A 437 8.63 -4.11 6.04
CA LEU A 437 10.09 -4.14 5.83
C LEU A 437 10.86 -3.29 6.84
N HIS A 438 10.17 -2.61 7.74
CA HIS A 438 10.76 -1.76 8.79
C HIS A 438 9.96 -1.86 10.08
N MET A 439 10.52 -1.34 11.14
CA MET A 439 9.84 -1.10 12.42
C MET A 439 10.30 0.21 13.02
N THR A 440 9.48 0.76 13.89
CA THR A 440 9.76 2.05 14.53
C THR A 440 9.80 1.90 16.04
N VAL A 441 10.84 2.44 16.65
CA VAL A 441 10.99 2.49 18.10
C VAL A 441 10.92 3.94 18.58
N ARG A 442 10.28 4.18 19.72
CA ARG A 442 10.21 5.50 20.35
C ARG A 442 11.54 5.87 21.00
N VAL A 443 11.83 7.17 21.01
CA VAL A 443 12.97 7.80 21.70
C VAL A 443 12.42 8.94 22.55
N ASP A 444 13.04 9.24 23.66
CA ASP A 444 12.53 10.18 24.67
C ASP A 444 12.43 11.63 24.17
N SER A 445 13.31 12.04 23.23
CA SER A 445 13.30 13.39 22.67
C SER A 445 13.89 13.46 21.27
N VAL A 446 13.55 14.53 20.53
CA VAL A 446 14.14 14.80 19.20
C VAL A 446 15.65 15.09 19.29
N ALA A 447 16.11 15.66 20.41
CA ALA A 447 17.55 15.86 20.65
C ALA A 447 18.28 14.51 20.74
N ARG A 448 17.74 13.57 21.53
CA ARG A 448 18.29 12.20 21.64
C ARG A 448 18.19 11.43 20.33
N GLU A 449 17.09 11.59 19.59
CA GLU A 449 16.95 11.00 18.24
C GLU A 449 18.11 11.42 17.33
N ARG A 450 18.41 12.72 17.26
CA ARG A 450 19.51 13.25 16.43
C ARG A 450 20.87 12.71 16.85
N GLU A 451 21.15 12.73 18.14
CA GLU A 451 22.40 12.19 18.70
C GLU A 451 22.59 10.71 18.33
N LEU A 452 21.56 9.89 18.49
CA LEU A 452 21.61 8.46 18.15
C LEU A 452 21.84 8.24 16.65
N ILE A 453 21.27 9.07 15.77
CA ILE A 453 21.47 9.01 14.32
C ILE A 453 22.91 9.41 13.96
N GLU A 454 23.46 10.46 14.55
CA GLU A 454 24.84 10.90 14.33
C GLU A 454 25.84 9.83 14.76
N LEU A 455 25.64 9.25 15.94
CA LEU A 455 26.45 8.14 16.46
C LEU A 455 26.36 6.90 15.55
N ALA A 456 25.16 6.55 15.05
CA ALA A 456 24.99 5.45 14.11
C ALA A 456 25.75 5.72 12.81
N GLY A 457 25.67 6.94 12.27
CA GLY A 457 26.40 7.36 11.08
C GLY A 457 27.92 7.25 11.24
N SER A 458 28.49 7.53 12.41
CA SER A 458 29.93 7.42 12.71
C SER A 458 30.49 6.00 12.59
N VAL A 459 29.62 4.98 12.67
CA VAL A 459 29.98 3.54 12.56
C VAL A 459 29.42 2.88 11.31
N ASP A 460 29.05 3.69 10.30
CA ASP A 460 28.53 3.24 9.00
C ASP A 460 27.20 2.43 9.10
N VAL A 461 26.36 2.79 10.06
CA VAL A 461 25.01 2.26 10.23
C VAL A 461 23.99 3.35 9.94
N GLU A 462 22.97 3.04 9.12
CA GLU A 462 22.00 4.01 8.66
C GLU A 462 20.68 3.88 9.44
N VAL A 463 20.30 4.95 10.13
CA VAL A 463 19.07 5.01 10.92
C VAL A 463 18.30 6.28 10.56
N ASN A 464 16.98 6.19 10.41
CA ASN A 464 16.13 7.33 10.09
C ASN A 464 15.40 7.83 11.35
N GLY A 465 15.33 9.15 11.53
CA GLY A 465 14.57 9.77 12.60
C GLY A 465 13.09 9.87 12.29
N LEU A 466 12.24 9.45 13.21
CA LEU A 466 10.79 9.54 13.10
C LEU A 466 10.29 10.99 13.05
N SER A 467 10.99 11.91 13.75
CA SER A 467 10.61 13.32 13.79
C SER A 467 10.53 13.97 12.42
N SER A 468 11.30 13.47 11.45
CA SER A 468 11.33 13.98 10.07
C SER A 468 10.08 13.64 9.24
N TYR A 469 9.23 12.73 9.69
CA TYR A 469 8.03 12.28 8.97
C TYR A 469 6.75 13.04 9.36
N TRP A 470 6.87 13.92 10.36
CA TRP A 470 5.75 14.76 10.81
C TRP A 470 5.61 16.01 9.94
N LEU A 471 4.37 16.42 9.70
CA LEU A 471 4.11 17.74 9.15
C LEU A 471 4.54 18.83 10.15
N PRO A 472 5.03 19.98 9.66
CA PRO A 472 5.46 21.08 10.54
C PRO A 472 4.37 21.55 11.51
N GLU A 473 3.12 21.63 11.02
CA GLU A 473 1.95 22.15 11.74
C GLU A 473 1.25 21.09 12.62
N SER A 474 1.89 19.94 12.87
CA SER A 474 1.30 18.90 13.73
C SER A 474 1.04 19.42 15.15
N ALA A 475 -0.13 19.08 15.70
CA ALA A 475 -0.48 19.37 17.09
C ALA A 475 0.27 18.50 18.12
N THR A 476 0.89 17.40 17.68
CA THR A 476 1.65 16.50 18.55
C THR A 476 2.86 17.22 19.12
N PRO A 477 3.11 17.19 20.44
CA PRO A 477 4.29 17.79 21.06
C PRO A 477 5.59 17.25 20.45
N MET A 478 6.61 18.11 20.33
CA MET A 478 7.88 17.78 19.67
C MET A 478 8.53 16.51 20.23
N ASP A 479 8.59 16.35 21.56
CA ASP A 479 9.22 15.17 22.16
C ASP A 479 8.46 13.87 21.87
N GLN A 480 7.15 13.95 21.65
CA GLN A 480 6.36 12.80 21.24
C GLN A 480 6.53 12.43 19.77
N ARG A 481 7.23 13.24 18.97
CA ARG A 481 7.54 12.95 17.57
C ARG A 481 8.80 12.12 17.40
N ALA A 482 9.61 11.97 18.44
CA ALA A 482 10.92 11.31 18.39
C ALA A 482 10.82 9.79 18.28
N GLY A 483 11.72 9.20 17.52
CA GLY A 483 11.83 7.77 17.33
C GLY A 483 12.84 7.39 16.23
N LEU A 484 13.16 6.11 16.13
CA LEU A 484 14.03 5.59 15.08
C LEU A 484 13.25 4.64 14.18
N VAL A 485 13.35 4.84 12.88
CA VAL A 485 12.76 3.99 11.84
C VAL A 485 13.85 3.10 11.27
N LEU A 486 13.70 1.79 11.42
CA LEU A 486 14.72 0.78 11.16
C LEU A 486 14.25 -0.19 10.07
N GLY A 487 14.81 -0.09 8.86
CA GLY A 487 14.62 -1.08 7.81
C GLY A 487 15.43 -2.34 8.11
N PHE A 488 14.82 -3.51 8.03
CA PHE A 488 15.52 -4.78 8.35
C PHE A 488 15.72 -5.71 7.14
N ALA A 489 15.25 -5.33 5.97
CA ALA A 489 15.29 -6.23 4.81
C ALA A 489 16.54 -6.08 3.92
N ALA A 490 17.27 -4.98 4.04
CA ALA A 490 18.32 -4.59 3.09
C ALA A 490 19.55 -5.50 3.06
N VAL A 491 19.94 -6.06 4.20
CA VAL A 491 21.20 -6.82 4.37
C VAL A 491 20.98 -8.16 5.08
N PRO A 492 21.88 -9.16 4.89
CA PRO A 492 21.78 -10.46 5.58
C PRO A 492 21.86 -10.35 7.11
N GLU A 493 21.38 -11.37 7.82
CA GLU A 493 21.29 -11.45 9.28
C GLU A 493 22.62 -11.15 9.98
N LYS A 494 23.72 -11.72 9.48
CA LYS A 494 25.07 -11.48 10.03
C LYS A 494 25.48 -10.01 9.97
N ALA A 495 25.10 -9.30 8.90
CA ALA A 495 25.37 -7.86 8.79
C ALA A 495 24.52 -7.05 9.76
N ILE A 496 23.27 -7.48 10.03
CA ILE A 496 22.41 -6.89 11.07
C ILE A 496 23.05 -7.07 12.45
N GLU A 497 23.52 -8.28 12.79
CA GLU A 497 24.17 -8.57 14.05
C GLU A 497 25.42 -7.71 14.27
N VAL A 498 26.27 -7.57 13.26
CA VAL A 498 27.47 -6.70 13.31
C VAL A 498 27.08 -5.24 13.49
N ALA A 499 26.05 -4.77 12.77
CA ALA A 499 25.55 -3.40 12.91
C ALA A 499 25.03 -3.12 14.32
N LEU A 500 24.27 -4.06 14.90
CA LEU A 500 23.77 -3.95 16.28
C LEU A 500 24.89 -3.91 17.33
N GLN A 501 25.96 -4.69 17.13
CA GLN A 501 27.15 -4.63 18.00
C GLN A 501 27.83 -3.24 17.93
N ARG A 502 27.97 -2.67 16.71
CA ARG A 502 28.52 -1.33 16.52
C ARG A 502 27.65 -0.25 17.19
N LEU A 503 26.33 -0.30 16.96
CA LEU A 503 25.38 0.62 17.61
C LEU A 503 25.45 0.54 19.12
N ARG A 504 25.47 -0.67 19.69
CA ARG A 504 25.57 -0.86 21.15
C ARG A 504 26.84 -0.19 21.71
N ALA A 505 27.98 -0.31 21.01
CA ALA A 505 29.22 0.30 21.45
C ALA A 505 29.15 1.84 21.49
N VAL A 506 28.66 2.48 20.43
CA VAL A 506 28.62 3.96 20.35
C VAL A 506 27.46 4.57 21.15
N TRP A 507 26.29 3.92 21.21
CA TRP A 507 25.13 4.44 21.93
C TRP A 507 25.25 4.33 23.46
N ARG A 508 26.14 3.43 23.98
CA ARG A 508 26.47 3.35 25.41
C ARG A 508 27.53 4.36 25.84
N ALA A 509 28.36 4.80 24.90
CA ALA A 509 29.45 5.72 25.19
C ALA A 509 29.00 7.19 25.14
N GLY A 510 27.92 7.50 24.44
CA GLY A 510 27.24 8.81 24.42
C GLY A 510 25.98 8.77 25.29
#